data_013108bcb248996f1406beea75c34f8b
#
_entry.id   013108bcb248996f1406beea75c34f8b
#
_cell.length_a   1.000
_cell.length_b   1.000
_cell.length_c   1.000
_cell.angle_alpha   90.00
_cell.angle_beta   90.00
_cell.angle_gamma   90.00
#
_symmetry.space_group_name_H-M   'P 1'
#
loop_
_entity.id
_entity.type
_entity.pdbx_description
1 polymer ?
#
loop_
_entity_poly.entity_id
_entity_poly.type
_entity_poly.pdbx_seq_one_letter_code
_entity_poly.pdbx_strand_id
1 'polypeptide(L)'
;GRVALDDIHDPFTKEIVVRANEEIDEERVALIEEAGIERVWLRSALTCNTRRGICARCYGRDLARGRLVHLGEAVGIIAAQSIGEPGTQLTMRTFHIGGTASRRAEQTTLLARNEGTLRYINIKTVVDREGDLVAMNRNGEVAVVEVLGQGQERERERYPIVYGARLKKKDGGGVKTSDLIAEWDPYTVPILTEAGGEIKFGDIDDNTMQEKVDERTGLSSRVIVDFRDPSMRPRVSIKDDKGKTVKLLSGLEARYLLPVGANLNVSEGQQVEPGDVLAKIPRETTKTKDITGGLPRVAELFEARKPKEFAVISEIEGVVSFGKDTKGKRKVLITPEVGEAREYLIARGKHISVREGDYVRPGEPLMDGSSNPHDILGVLGERELSKSLVDAIQEIYRLQGVRIHDKHIEVIVRQMMRRVLVTGVGDSNFLVGEQVEKWRFQEETERVLADGGTPPEAKSLLMGITKASLSTDSFISAASFQETTKVLTEAAINGKVDHLLGLKENVIMGRLIPAGTGTPTYTQLTAGSPEVLPEEPLPISQVIEA
;
A
#
# COMPACT_ATOMS: atom_id res chain seq x y z
N GLY A 1 8.75 -12.35 -16.22
CA GLY A 1 7.51 -12.41 -17.00
C GLY A 1 6.77 -11.07 -17.13
N ARG A 2 7.32 -9.95 -16.63
CA ARG A 2 6.87 -8.59 -16.89
C ARG A 2 7.67 -8.01 -18.06
N VAL A 3 7.19 -6.93 -18.63
CA VAL A 3 7.81 -6.23 -19.76
C VAL A 3 8.39 -4.91 -19.27
N ALA A 4 9.64 -4.62 -19.67
CA ALA A 4 10.30 -3.36 -19.34
C ALA A 4 9.58 -2.17 -20.00
N LEU A 5 9.46 -1.03 -19.27
CA LEU A 5 8.92 0.19 -19.82
C LEU A 5 9.97 0.93 -20.64
N ASP A 6 11.14 1.11 -20.07
CA ASP A 6 12.27 1.83 -20.62
C ASP A 6 13.48 0.91 -20.76
N ASP A 7 14.51 1.34 -21.48
CA ASP A 7 15.78 0.62 -21.57
C ASP A 7 16.46 0.57 -20.21
N ILE A 8 16.79 -0.63 -19.76
CA ILE A 8 17.48 -0.87 -18.49
C ILE A 8 18.97 -0.89 -18.80
N HIS A 9 19.69 0.08 -18.27
CA HIS A 9 21.13 0.23 -18.45
C HIS A 9 21.88 -0.26 -17.21
N ASP A 10 22.98 -0.96 -17.44
CA ASP A 10 23.95 -1.21 -16.38
C ASP A 10 24.55 0.14 -15.91
N PRO A 11 24.48 0.47 -14.63
CA PRO A 11 24.99 1.73 -14.11
C PRO A 11 26.51 1.91 -14.28
N PHE A 12 27.27 0.83 -14.51
CA PHE A 12 28.73 0.84 -14.66
C PHE A 12 29.16 0.84 -16.12
N THR A 13 28.71 -0.16 -16.89
CA THR A 13 29.13 -0.32 -18.30
C THR A 13 28.33 0.57 -19.24
N LYS A 14 27.16 1.07 -18.79
CA LYS A 14 26.15 1.77 -19.61
C LYS A 14 25.61 0.93 -20.77
N GLU A 15 25.90 -0.34 -20.80
CA GLU A 15 25.30 -1.27 -21.75
C GLU A 15 23.84 -1.53 -21.45
N ILE A 16 23.05 -1.80 -22.47
CA ILE A 16 21.63 -2.10 -22.32
C ILE A 16 21.50 -3.56 -21.91
N VAL A 17 21.04 -3.81 -20.68
CA VAL A 17 20.74 -5.14 -20.15
C VAL A 17 19.41 -5.66 -20.71
N VAL A 18 18.37 -4.80 -20.73
CA VAL A 18 17.05 -5.12 -21.29
C VAL A 18 16.53 -3.91 -22.06
N ARG A 19 16.02 -4.15 -23.27
CA ARG A 19 15.44 -3.08 -24.08
C ARG A 19 14.00 -2.76 -23.68
N ALA A 20 13.56 -1.56 -23.97
CA ALA A 20 12.18 -1.14 -23.78
C ALA A 20 11.22 -2.06 -24.54
N ASN A 21 10.10 -2.42 -23.90
CA ASN A 21 9.09 -3.34 -24.41
C ASN A 21 9.54 -4.80 -24.59
N GLU A 22 10.66 -5.18 -24.02
CA GLU A 22 11.14 -6.55 -23.99
C GLU A 22 10.71 -7.25 -22.70
N GLU A 23 10.48 -8.55 -22.76
CA GLU A 23 10.11 -9.35 -21.59
C GLU A 23 11.35 -9.57 -20.71
N ILE A 24 11.19 -9.42 -19.41
CA ILE A 24 12.20 -9.75 -18.41
C ILE A 24 11.98 -11.21 -17.99
N ASP A 25 12.81 -12.09 -18.54
CA ASP A 25 12.89 -13.51 -18.18
C ASP A 25 13.86 -13.75 -17.02
N GLU A 26 14.01 -14.99 -16.62
CA GLU A 26 14.83 -15.38 -15.47
C GLU A 26 16.33 -15.08 -15.70
N GLU A 27 16.82 -15.22 -16.94
CA GLU A 27 18.22 -14.91 -17.30
C GLU A 27 18.49 -13.41 -17.17
N ARG A 28 17.57 -12.58 -17.66
CA ARG A 28 17.67 -11.13 -17.55
C ARG A 28 17.52 -10.63 -16.11
N VAL A 29 16.72 -11.32 -15.27
CA VAL A 29 16.65 -11.02 -13.83
C VAL A 29 18.02 -11.21 -13.19
N ALA A 30 18.71 -12.32 -13.49
CA ALA A 30 20.05 -12.57 -12.95
C ALA A 30 21.05 -11.48 -13.37
N LEU A 31 21.00 -11.02 -14.63
CA LEU A 31 21.84 -9.92 -15.13
C LEU A 31 21.53 -8.59 -14.44
N ILE A 32 20.24 -8.29 -14.19
CA ILE A 32 19.80 -7.08 -13.47
C ILE A 32 20.31 -7.10 -12.02
N GLU A 33 20.23 -8.26 -11.36
CA GLU A 33 20.72 -8.44 -9.99
C GLU A 33 22.25 -8.32 -9.93
N GLU A 34 22.99 -8.91 -10.88
CA GLU A 34 24.44 -8.81 -10.98
C GLU A 34 24.89 -7.37 -11.23
N ALA A 35 24.17 -6.64 -12.08
CA ALA A 35 24.41 -5.21 -12.31
C ALA A 35 24.07 -4.31 -11.09
N GLY A 36 23.47 -4.86 -10.04
CA GLY A 36 23.12 -4.14 -8.82
C GLY A 36 22.02 -3.08 -9.02
N ILE A 37 21.11 -3.31 -9.96
CA ILE A 37 20.00 -2.39 -10.25
C ILE A 37 18.85 -2.66 -9.27
N GLU A 38 18.56 -1.71 -8.37
CA GLU A 38 17.54 -1.88 -7.33
C GLU A 38 16.11 -1.63 -7.84
N ARG A 39 15.93 -0.75 -8.81
CA ARG A 39 14.61 -0.29 -9.28
C ARG A 39 14.53 -0.33 -10.79
N VAL A 40 13.46 -0.93 -11.27
CA VAL A 40 13.18 -1.07 -12.71
C VAL A 40 11.76 -0.60 -13.00
N TRP A 41 11.58 0.17 -14.07
CA TRP A 41 10.26 0.56 -14.55
C TRP A 41 9.64 -0.54 -15.40
N LEU A 42 8.47 -1.03 -14.96
CA LEU A 42 7.77 -2.14 -15.59
C LEU A 42 6.40 -1.69 -16.13
N ARG A 43 5.99 -2.32 -17.22
CA ARG A 43 4.61 -2.22 -17.70
C ARG A 43 3.68 -3.02 -16.78
N SER A 44 2.53 -2.43 -16.42
CA SER A 44 1.53 -3.06 -15.56
C SER A 44 0.16 -3.06 -16.21
N ALA A 45 -0.69 -4.01 -15.81
CA ALA A 45 -2.09 -4.03 -16.17
C ALA A 45 -2.84 -2.80 -15.66
N LEU A 46 -2.44 -2.22 -14.52
CA LEU A 46 -3.05 -1.02 -13.92
C LEU A 46 -2.92 0.22 -14.81
N THR A 47 -1.75 0.42 -15.39
CA THR A 47 -1.42 1.62 -16.20
C THR A 47 -1.70 1.45 -17.69
N CYS A 48 -2.38 0.36 -18.09
CA CYS A 48 -2.68 0.09 -19.48
C CYS A 48 -3.77 1.05 -20.02
N ASN A 49 -3.46 1.81 -21.07
CA ASN A 49 -4.36 2.79 -21.69
C ASN A 49 -5.34 2.19 -22.71
N THR A 50 -5.38 0.88 -22.89
CA THR A 50 -6.28 0.22 -23.83
C THR A 50 -7.74 0.44 -23.40
N ARG A 51 -8.60 0.87 -24.31
CA ARG A 51 -10.03 1.11 -24.03
C ARG A 51 -10.74 -0.14 -23.51
N ARG A 52 -10.45 -1.28 -24.10
CA ARG A 52 -11.04 -2.59 -23.76
C ARG A 52 -9.94 -3.62 -23.60
N GLY A 53 -10.08 -4.45 -22.58
CA GLY A 53 -9.08 -5.45 -22.28
C GLY A 53 -7.75 -4.85 -21.81
N ILE A 54 -6.69 -5.62 -21.95
CA ILE A 54 -5.33 -5.28 -21.57
C ILE A 54 -4.43 -5.65 -22.73
N CYS A 55 -3.48 -4.80 -23.12
CA CYS A 55 -2.56 -5.13 -24.19
C CYS A 55 -1.58 -6.23 -23.75
N ALA A 56 -1.09 -7.03 -24.71
CA ALA A 56 -0.20 -8.17 -24.44
C ALA A 56 1.06 -7.78 -23.66
N ARG A 57 1.65 -6.63 -23.96
CA ARG A 57 2.85 -6.13 -23.27
C ARG A 57 2.60 -5.70 -21.83
N CYS A 58 1.44 -5.09 -21.52
CA CYS A 58 1.10 -4.71 -20.14
C CYS A 58 0.71 -5.92 -19.28
N TYR A 59 0.16 -6.96 -19.88
CA TYR A 59 -0.11 -8.22 -19.20
C TYR A 59 1.15 -9.07 -19.01
N GLY A 60 2.03 -9.09 -20.03
CA GLY A 60 3.28 -9.84 -20.03
C GLY A 60 3.10 -11.32 -20.34
N ARG A 61 3.88 -12.17 -19.70
CA ARG A 61 3.93 -13.62 -19.91
C ARG A 61 2.62 -14.32 -19.54
N ASP A 62 2.16 -15.23 -20.37
CA ASP A 62 1.17 -16.24 -20.00
C ASP A 62 1.85 -17.27 -19.08
N LEU A 63 1.37 -17.38 -17.84
CA LEU A 63 1.98 -18.24 -16.82
C LEU A 63 1.81 -19.74 -17.12
N ALA A 64 0.78 -20.09 -17.92
CA ALA A 64 0.54 -21.48 -18.31
C ALA A 64 1.47 -21.95 -19.42
N ARG A 65 1.79 -21.05 -20.38
CA ARG A 65 2.57 -21.38 -21.58
C ARG A 65 4.02 -20.90 -21.52
N GLY A 66 4.37 -20.03 -20.55
CA GLY A 66 5.72 -19.51 -20.37
C GLY A 66 6.20 -18.51 -21.43
N ARG A 67 5.29 -17.95 -22.24
CA ARG A 67 5.58 -16.97 -23.30
C ARG A 67 4.61 -15.79 -23.24
N LEU A 68 4.91 -14.73 -23.98
CA LEU A 68 4.04 -13.55 -24.06
C LEU A 68 2.60 -13.96 -24.41
N VAL A 69 1.63 -13.37 -23.71
CA VAL A 69 0.21 -13.69 -23.89
C VAL A 69 -0.26 -13.42 -25.33
N HIS A 70 -1.05 -14.34 -25.88
CA HIS A 70 -1.66 -14.16 -27.20
C HIS A 70 -2.87 -13.22 -27.14
N LEU A 71 -3.13 -12.54 -28.25
CA LEU A 71 -4.37 -11.79 -28.42
C LEU A 71 -5.57 -12.74 -28.38
N GLY A 72 -6.61 -12.33 -27.67
CA GLY A 72 -7.81 -13.15 -27.50
C GLY A 72 -7.83 -14.02 -26.25
N GLU A 73 -6.79 -14.00 -25.42
CA GLU A 73 -6.82 -14.68 -24.12
C GLU A 73 -7.79 -13.97 -23.16
N ALA A 74 -8.65 -14.75 -22.47
CA ALA A 74 -9.65 -14.22 -21.53
C ALA A 74 -9.05 -13.93 -20.15
N VAL A 75 -8.13 -12.97 -20.08
CA VAL A 75 -7.31 -12.66 -18.88
C VAL A 75 -8.14 -12.29 -17.65
N GLY A 76 -9.33 -11.71 -17.84
CA GLY A 76 -10.25 -11.39 -16.74
C GLY A 76 -10.84 -12.65 -16.08
N ILE A 77 -11.19 -13.66 -16.88
CA ILE A 77 -11.68 -14.96 -16.38
C ILE A 77 -10.55 -15.68 -15.66
N ILE A 78 -9.34 -15.71 -16.23
CA ILE A 78 -8.16 -16.30 -15.59
C ILE A 78 -7.88 -15.63 -14.25
N ALA A 79 -7.95 -14.30 -14.17
CA ALA A 79 -7.75 -13.56 -12.94
C ALA A 79 -8.81 -13.94 -11.89
N ALA A 80 -10.09 -13.97 -12.25
CA ALA A 80 -11.19 -14.34 -11.35
C ALA A 80 -11.04 -15.78 -10.83
N GLN A 81 -10.68 -16.72 -11.69
CA GLN A 81 -10.46 -18.11 -11.31
C GLN A 81 -9.23 -18.27 -10.40
N SER A 82 -8.12 -17.60 -10.70
CA SER A 82 -6.89 -17.67 -9.90
C SER A 82 -7.06 -17.06 -8.50
N ILE A 83 -7.94 -16.06 -8.36
CA ILE A 83 -8.27 -15.44 -7.08
C ILE A 83 -9.34 -16.27 -6.34
N GLY A 84 -10.31 -16.84 -7.06
CA GLY A 84 -11.46 -17.54 -6.48
C GLY A 84 -11.17 -18.99 -6.09
N GLU A 85 -10.31 -19.70 -6.82
CA GLU A 85 -9.98 -21.10 -6.52
C GLU A 85 -9.45 -21.29 -5.09
N PRO A 86 -8.46 -20.54 -4.61
CA PRO A 86 -7.98 -20.68 -3.23
C PRO A 86 -9.01 -20.20 -2.18
N GLY A 87 -10.04 -19.47 -2.58
CA GLY A 87 -11.04 -18.90 -1.68
C GLY A 87 -11.79 -19.96 -0.88
N THR A 88 -12.10 -21.11 -1.48
CA THR A 88 -12.75 -22.22 -0.79
C THR A 88 -11.86 -22.85 0.29
N GLN A 89 -10.55 -22.88 0.07
CA GLN A 89 -9.56 -23.38 1.04
C GLN A 89 -9.34 -22.39 2.18
N LEU A 90 -9.43 -21.08 1.90
CA LEU A 90 -9.31 -20.01 2.89
C LEU A 90 -10.47 -20.04 3.92
N THR A 91 -11.70 -20.33 3.51
CA THR A 91 -12.86 -20.41 4.41
C THR A 91 -12.74 -21.54 5.43
N MET A 92 -12.11 -22.65 5.09
CA MET A 92 -11.94 -23.79 6.01
C MET A 92 -10.85 -23.56 7.07
N ARG A 93 -9.89 -22.64 6.81
CA ARG A 93 -8.75 -22.41 7.72
C ARG A 93 -8.90 -21.24 8.69
N THR A 94 -9.86 -20.35 8.50
CA THR A 94 -10.08 -19.20 9.40
C THR A 94 -10.55 -19.59 10.81
N PHE A 95 -11.09 -20.81 11.00
CA PHE A 95 -11.50 -21.31 12.30
C PHE A 95 -10.35 -21.91 13.15
N HIS A 96 -9.14 -22.03 12.62
CA HIS A 96 -8.03 -22.69 13.29
C HIS A 96 -6.73 -21.85 13.40
N ILE A 97 -6.83 -20.55 13.55
CA ILE A 97 -5.68 -19.70 13.93
C ILE A 97 -5.41 -19.82 15.46
N GLY A 98 -5.43 -21.05 15.97
CA GLY A 98 -4.99 -21.40 17.31
C GLY A 98 -3.77 -22.30 17.32
N GLY A 99 -3.24 -22.70 16.16
CA GLY A 99 -2.02 -23.51 16.03
C GLY A 99 -0.89 -22.66 15.46
N THR A 100 0.19 -22.61 16.17
CA THR A 100 1.63 -22.32 15.80
C THR A 100 1.96 -21.98 14.32
N ALA A 101 1.05 -21.36 13.55
CA ALA A 101 1.29 -20.93 12.20
C ALA A 101 2.26 -19.73 12.22
N SER A 102 3.48 -20.05 11.93
CA SER A 102 4.58 -19.18 11.50
C SER A 102 4.42 -17.74 12.00
N ARG A 103 4.80 -17.50 13.25
CA ARG A 103 5.44 -16.24 13.59
C ARG A 103 6.57 -16.12 12.55
N ARG A 104 6.35 -15.41 11.47
CA ARG A 104 7.46 -14.83 10.73
C ARG A 104 8.36 -14.29 11.82
N ALA A 105 9.60 -14.74 11.86
CA ALA A 105 10.57 -14.11 12.73
C ALA A 105 10.52 -12.64 12.38
N GLU A 106 9.79 -11.84 13.19
CA GLU A 106 9.67 -10.42 12.96
C GLU A 106 11.10 -9.91 13.02
N GLN A 107 11.55 -9.18 12.02
CA GLN A 107 12.90 -8.65 11.99
C GLN A 107 13.12 -7.84 13.26
N THR A 108 14.03 -8.28 14.07
CA THR A 108 14.49 -7.61 15.31
C THR A 108 15.75 -6.80 15.07
N THR A 109 16.42 -7.08 13.95
CA THR A 109 17.73 -6.54 13.62
C THR A 109 17.78 -6.12 12.15
N LEU A 110 18.48 -5.05 11.88
CA LEU A 110 18.82 -4.58 10.54
C LEU A 110 20.31 -4.83 10.31
N LEU A 111 20.62 -5.65 9.31
CA LEU A 111 21.98 -5.97 8.90
C LEU A 111 22.28 -5.29 7.56
N ALA A 112 23.49 -4.79 7.41
CA ALA A 112 23.98 -4.28 6.13
C ALA A 112 24.15 -5.45 5.13
N ARG A 113 23.72 -5.26 3.90
CA ARG A 113 23.95 -6.23 2.81
C ARG A 113 25.22 -5.90 2.04
N ASN A 114 25.55 -4.61 1.92
CA ASN A 114 26.72 -4.13 1.21
C ASN A 114 27.67 -3.37 2.15
N GLU A 115 28.91 -3.26 1.73
CA GLU A 115 29.91 -2.42 2.40
C GLU A 115 29.73 -0.96 2.02
N GLY A 116 29.97 -0.05 2.96
CA GLY A 116 29.87 1.38 2.70
C GLY A 116 29.94 2.23 3.95
N THR A 117 29.57 3.48 3.83
CA THR A 117 29.47 4.45 4.92
C THR A 117 28.01 4.71 5.25
N LEU A 118 27.64 4.67 6.52
CA LEU A 118 26.28 4.98 6.96
C LEU A 118 26.01 6.48 6.87
N ARG A 119 24.83 6.82 6.39
CA ARG A 119 24.31 8.18 6.39
C ARG A 119 22.92 8.21 7.00
N TYR A 120 22.73 9.06 7.99
CA TYR A 120 21.44 9.27 8.63
C TYR A 120 20.64 10.31 7.84
N ILE A 121 19.39 9.96 7.51
CA ILE A 121 18.48 10.83 6.80
C ILE A 121 17.29 11.10 7.71
N ASN A 122 17.14 12.34 8.14
CA ASN A 122 16.05 12.77 9.02
C ASN A 122 15.91 11.91 10.30
N ILE A 123 17.02 11.50 10.93
CA ILE A 123 17.00 10.77 12.19
C ILE A 123 17.35 11.71 13.34
N LYS A 124 16.46 11.80 14.33
CA LYS A 124 16.75 12.41 15.63
C LYS A 124 17.14 11.30 16.58
N THR A 125 18.32 11.39 17.18
CA THR A 125 18.83 10.40 18.11
C THR A 125 19.06 10.97 19.48
N VAL A 126 18.89 10.14 20.50
CA VAL A 126 19.24 10.42 21.89
C VAL A 126 20.20 9.31 22.34
N VAL A 127 21.18 9.65 23.19
CA VAL A 127 22.12 8.69 23.74
C VAL A 127 21.51 8.05 24.98
N ASP A 128 21.44 6.71 25.00
CA ASP A 128 20.97 5.92 26.15
C ASP A 128 22.10 5.76 27.18
N ARG A 129 21.79 5.27 28.37
CA ARG A 129 22.75 4.95 29.46
C ARG A 129 23.87 4.03 29.03
N GLU A 130 23.60 3.13 28.09
CA GLU A 130 24.56 2.19 27.53
C GLU A 130 25.49 2.83 26.49
N GLY A 131 25.23 4.09 26.11
CA GLY A 131 25.97 4.83 25.08
C GLY A 131 25.52 4.54 23.66
N ASP A 132 24.44 3.77 23.47
CA ASP A 132 23.80 3.52 22.18
C ASP A 132 22.96 4.71 21.74
N LEU A 133 22.86 4.91 20.42
CA LEU A 133 21.99 5.92 19.85
C LEU A 133 20.59 5.34 19.65
N VAL A 134 19.57 5.98 20.22
CA VAL A 134 18.17 5.55 20.09
C VAL A 134 17.43 6.51 19.17
N ALA A 135 16.73 5.96 18.18
CA ALA A 135 15.93 6.75 17.23
C ALA A 135 14.63 7.26 17.88
N MET A 136 14.43 8.58 17.87
CA MET A 136 13.31 9.25 18.54
C MET A 136 12.20 9.70 17.59
N ASN A 137 12.40 9.59 16.28
CA ASN A 137 11.39 9.94 15.28
C ASN A 137 10.98 8.72 14.45
N ARG A 138 9.81 8.82 13.77
CA ARG A 138 9.22 7.72 12.99
C ARG A 138 9.69 7.67 11.55
N ASN A 139 10.03 8.82 10.99
CA ASN A 139 10.35 8.99 9.57
C ASN A 139 11.86 9.08 9.33
N GLY A 140 12.66 8.42 10.18
CA GLY A 140 14.10 8.31 10.02
C GLY A 140 14.47 7.20 9.04
N GLU A 141 15.46 7.45 8.21
CA GLU A 141 16.00 6.47 7.25
C GLU A 141 17.53 6.41 7.39
N VAL A 142 18.08 5.23 7.21
CA VAL A 142 19.53 5.00 7.16
C VAL A 142 19.88 4.58 5.74
N ALA A 143 20.82 5.27 5.12
CA ALA A 143 21.38 4.90 3.83
C ALA A 143 22.80 4.34 3.99
N VAL A 144 23.14 3.30 3.23
CA VAL A 144 24.51 2.81 3.07
C VAL A 144 25.03 3.40 1.76
N VAL A 145 26.05 4.23 1.88
CA VAL A 145 26.62 4.99 0.77
C VAL A 145 28.05 4.50 0.49
N GLU A 146 28.33 4.18 -0.74
CA GLU A 146 29.67 3.88 -1.22
C GLU A 146 30.30 5.14 -1.80
N VAL A 147 31.51 5.45 -1.38
CA VAL A 147 32.29 6.55 -1.93
C VAL A 147 33.09 6.03 -3.12
N LEU A 148 32.64 6.41 -4.33
CA LEU A 148 33.36 6.15 -5.58
C LEU A 148 34.48 7.20 -5.74
N GLY A 149 35.59 6.79 -6.36
CA GLY A 149 36.71 7.70 -6.64
C GLY A 149 36.25 9.02 -7.28
N GLN A 150 36.84 10.18 -6.87
CA GLN A 150 36.47 11.55 -7.22
C GLN A 150 35.34 12.21 -6.38
N GLY A 151 34.97 11.63 -5.21
CA GLY A 151 33.99 12.26 -4.32
C GLY A 151 32.54 12.10 -4.75
N GLN A 152 32.25 11.22 -5.69
CA GLN A 152 30.89 10.82 -6.02
C GLN A 152 30.41 9.78 -5.00
N GLU A 153 29.32 10.10 -4.30
CA GLU A 153 28.66 9.20 -3.36
C GLU A 153 27.56 8.43 -4.12
N ARG A 154 27.52 7.12 -3.93
CA ARG A 154 26.47 6.26 -4.44
C ARG A 154 25.71 5.63 -3.30
N GLU A 155 24.41 5.87 -3.24
CA GLU A 155 23.52 5.19 -2.30
C GLU A 155 23.30 3.75 -2.78
N ARG A 156 23.73 2.77 -1.97
CA ARG A 156 23.58 1.34 -2.22
C ARG A 156 22.31 0.78 -1.63
N GLU A 157 21.96 1.26 -0.42
CA GLU A 157 20.85 0.73 0.35
C GLU A 157 20.20 1.85 1.14
N ARG A 158 18.87 1.77 1.31
CA ARG A 158 18.10 2.68 2.14
C ARG A 158 17.08 1.89 2.96
N TYR A 159 17.09 2.11 4.26
CA TYR A 159 16.23 1.42 5.20
C TYR A 159 15.49 2.39 6.11
N PRO A 160 14.16 2.24 6.24
CA PRO A 160 13.40 2.99 7.24
C PRO A 160 13.76 2.48 8.65
N ILE A 161 13.96 3.39 9.57
CA ILE A 161 14.25 3.07 10.97
C ILE A 161 12.99 3.19 11.80
N VAL A 162 12.73 2.17 12.61
CA VAL A 162 11.61 2.13 13.53
C VAL A 162 11.87 3.02 14.75
N TYR A 163 10.84 3.74 15.21
CA TYR A 163 10.92 4.49 16.48
C TYR A 163 11.34 3.57 17.64
N GLY A 164 12.30 4.03 18.42
CA GLY A 164 12.87 3.26 19.54
C GLY A 164 13.93 2.24 19.13
N ALA A 165 14.32 2.19 17.86
CA ALA A 165 15.43 1.35 17.42
C ALA A 165 16.76 1.86 17.98
N ARG A 166 17.58 0.94 18.49
CA ARG A 166 18.94 1.20 18.94
C ARG A 166 19.88 1.10 17.76
N LEU A 167 20.58 2.18 17.45
CA LEU A 167 21.54 2.27 16.36
C LEU A 167 22.94 1.95 16.91
N LYS A 168 23.58 0.92 16.40
CA LYS A 168 24.90 0.46 16.86
C LYS A 168 26.08 1.17 16.19
N LYS A 169 25.83 1.86 15.10
CA LYS A 169 26.85 2.61 14.33
C LYS A 169 26.47 4.08 14.29
N LYS A 170 27.44 4.97 14.33
CA LYS A 170 27.23 6.42 14.23
C LYS A 170 27.11 6.86 12.77
N ASP A 171 26.52 8.03 12.55
CA ASP A 171 26.52 8.69 11.25
C ASP A 171 27.94 8.90 10.73
N GLY A 172 28.19 8.59 9.45
CA GLY A 172 29.51 8.59 8.83
C GLY A 172 30.38 7.36 9.19
N GLY A 173 29.87 6.41 9.97
CA GLY A 173 30.61 5.18 10.32
C GLY A 173 30.69 4.18 9.17
N GLY A 174 31.84 3.53 8.98
CA GLY A 174 32.02 2.45 8.01
C GLY A 174 31.27 1.18 8.43
N VAL A 175 30.64 0.52 7.46
CA VAL A 175 29.87 -0.72 7.64
C VAL A 175 30.36 -1.76 6.67
N LYS A 176 30.50 -3.00 7.16
CA LYS A 176 30.80 -4.18 6.33
C LYS A 176 29.53 -4.99 6.10
N THR A 177 29.56 -5.86 5.12
CA THR A 177 28.48 -6.82 4.87
C THR A 177 28.18 -7.65 6.11
N SER A 178 26.90 -7.76 6.48
CA SER A 178 26.39 -8.42 7.68
C SER A 178 26.65 -7.68 9.02
N ASP A 179 27.17 -6.46 9.00
CA ASP A 179 27.25 -5.65 10.22
C ASP A 179 25.86 -5.26 10.74
N LEU A 180 25.69 -5.28 12.07
CA LEU A 180 24.46 -4.86 12.73
C LEU A 180 24.37 -3.33 12.71
N ILE A 181 23.36 -2.80 12.02
CA ILE A 181 23.06 -1.37 11.93
C ILE A 181 22.13 -0.94 13.06
N ALA A 182 21.00 -1.64 13.20
CA ALA A 182 19.97 -1.31 14.17
C ALA A 182 19.33 -2.56 14.77
N GLU A 183 18.82 -2.40 15.99
CA GLU A 183 18.11 -3.44 16.74
C GLU A 183 16.87 -2.84 17.40
N TRP A 184 15.74 -3.57 17.39
CA TRP A 184 14.49 -3.13 18.03
C TRP A 184 13.65 -4.31 18.50
N ASP A 185 12.70 -4.02 19.42
CA ASP A 185 11.69 -4.99 19.86
C ASP A 185 10.48 -4.93 18.91
N PRO A 186 10.16 -5.98 18.16
CA PRO A 186 9.03 -5.99 17.23
C PRO A 186 7.69 -6.13 17.95
N TYR A 187 7.65 -6.62 19.18
CA TYR A 187 6.42 -6.97 19.92
C TYR A 187 5.85 -5.82 20.73
N THR A 188 6.67 -4.81 21.02
CA THR A 188 6.24 -3.65 21.80
C THR A 188 6.61 -2.34 21.11
N VAL A 189 5.81 -1.30 21.34
CA VAL A 189 6.17 0.07 20.98
C VAL A 189 6.57 0.78 22.27
N PRO A 190 7.84 1.17 22.42
CA PRO A 190 8.29 1.86 23.61
C PRO A 190 7.81 3.32 23.62
N ILE A 191 7.50 3.86 24.80
CA ILE A 191 7.42 5.30 25.03
C ILE A 191 8.71 5.70 25.70
N LEU A 192 9.54 6.46 25.00
CA LEU A 192 10.88 6.88 25.43
C LEU A 192 10.86 8.31 25.92
N THR A 193 11.78 8.64 26.84
CA THR A 193 11.99 10.03 27.27
C THR A 193 13.07 10.71 26.45
N GLU A 194 12.85 11.98 26.09
CA GLU A 194 13.85 12.83 25.45
C GLU A 194 14.67 13.64 26.47
N ALA A 195 14.18 13.74 27.71
CA ALA A 195 14.79 14.53 28.76
C ALA A 195 15.06 13.69 30.01
N GLY A 196 16.09 14.04 30.75
CA GLY A 196 16.35 13.48 32.07
C GLY A 196 15.66 14.26 33.18
N GLY A 197 15.36 13.58 34.29
CA GLY A 197 14.77 14.20 35.48
C GLY A 197 13.97 13.22 36.33
N GLU A 198 13.22 13.74 37.30
CA GLU A 198 12.38 12.97 38.22
C GLU A 198 10.98 12.75 37.62
N ILE A 199 10.49 11.52 37.70
CA ILE A 199 9.17 11.13 37.22
C ILE A 199 8.08 11.58 38.19
N LYS A 200 7.05 12.24 37.65
CA LYS A 200 5.79 12.50 38.34
C LYS A 200 4.61 11.97 37.54
N PHE A 201 3.77 11.17 38.19
CA PHE A 201 2.54 10.67 37.62
C PHE A 201 1.45 11.76 37.64
N GLY A 202 0.62 11.76 36.61
CA GLY A 202 -0.56 12.60 36.51
C GLY A 202 -1.76 11.76 36.08
N ASP A 203 -2.84 11.85 36.85
CA ASP A 203 -4.08 11.10 36.58
C ASP A 203 -3.88 9.57 36.50
N ILE A 204 -2.89 9.03 37.26
CA ILE A 204 -2.60 7.60 37.38
C ILE A 204 -2.94 7.19 38.84
N ASP A 205 -4.14 6.63 39.02
CA ASP A 205 -4.67 6.15 40.29
C ASP A 205 -5.03 4.66 40.17
N ASP A 206 -5.42 4.03 41.29
CA ASP A 206 -5.85 2.62 41.33
C ASP A 206 -7.03 2.32 40.39
N ASN A 207 -7.79 3.34 39.95
CA ASN A 207 -8.86 3.20 38.97
C ASN A 207 -8.39 3.19 37.52
N THR A 208 -7.22 3.75 37.25
CA THR A 208 -6.63 3.89 35.91
C THR A 208 -5.49 2.90 35.66
N MET A 209 -4.93 2.33 36.73
CA MET A 209 -3.82 1.38 36.69
C MET A 209 -4.18 0.12 37.47
N GLN A 210 -3.87 -1.05 36.92
CA GLN A 210 -3.96 -2.34 37.59
C GLN A 210 -2.65 -3.08 37.53
N GLU A 211 -2.29 -3.74 38.63
CA GLU A 211 -1.19 -4.68 38.65
C GLU A 211 -1.66 -6.03 38.10
N LYS A 212 -1.12 -6.47 36.97
CA LYS A 212 -1.38 -7.77 36.39
C LYS A 212 -0.15 -8.65 36.57
N VAL A 213 -0.35 -9.83 37.14
CA VAL A 213 0.68 -10.85 37.22
C VAL A 213 0.54 -11.74 35.99
N ASP A 214 1.60 -11.86 35.21
CA ASP A 214 1.65 -12.79 34.09
C ASP A 214 1.75 -14.22 34.62
N GLU A 215 0.73 -15.03 34.37
CA GLU A 215 0.64 -16.42 34.82
C GLU A 215 1.78 -17.33 34.31
N ARG A 216 2.46 -16.95 33.22
CA ARG A 216 3.56 -17.71 32.62
C ARG A 216 4.92 -17.34 33.18
N THR A 217 5.14 -16.05 33.43
CA THR A 217 6.46 -15.54 33.87
C THR A 217 6.52 -15.22 35.36
N GLY A 218 5.36 -15.10 36.04
CA GLY A 218 5.26 -14.70 37.44
C GLY A 218 5.65 -13.22 37.69
N LEU A 219 5.88 -12.44 36.63
CA LEU A 219 6.24 -11.03 36.73
C LEU A 219 5.00 -10.17 36.90
N SER A 220 5.00 -9.28 37.88
CA SER A 220 3.95 -8.27 37.99
C SER A 220 4.24 -7.11 37.06
N SER A 221 3.25 -6.74 36.26
CA SER A 221 3.30 -5.58 35.37
C SER A 221 2.17 -4.60 35.71
N ARG A 222 2.50 -3.31 35.74
CA ARG A 222 1.51 -2.23 35.96
C ARG A 222 0.96 -1.80 34.60
N VAL A 223 -0.33 -2.07 34.38
CA VAL A 223 -0.99 -1.84 33.09
C VAL A 223 -2.03 -0.75 33.26
N ILE A 224 -2.08 0.20 32.32
CA ILE A 224 -3.14 1.19 32.25
C ILE A 224 -4.41 0.51 31.74
N VAL A 225 -5.48 0.53 32.55
CA VAL A 225 -6.77 -0.07 32.21
C VAL A 225 -7.76 0.96 31.69
N ASP A 226 -8.83 0.49 31.09
CA ASP A 226 -9.92 1.37 30.61
C ASP A 226 -10.66 1.96 31.80
N PHE A 227 -10.79 3.28 31.81
CA PHE A 227 -11.39 4.06 32.90
C PHE A 227 -12.66 4.77 32.44
N ARG A 228 -13.65 4.84 33.35
CA ARG A 228 -14.99 5.39 33.05
C ARG A 228 -15.01 6.90 32.99
N ASP A 229 -14.11 7.57 33.69
CA ASP A 229 -14.11 9.03 33.77
C ASP A 229 -13.44 9.66 32.55
N PRO A 230 -14.19 10.36 31.69
CA PRO A 230 -13.67 10.95 30.48
C PRO A 230 -12.73 12.16 30.71
N SER A 231 -12.60 12.66 31.93
CA SER A 231 -11.71 13.79 32.23
C SER A 231 -10.29 13.39 32.58
N MET A 232 -10.07 12.13 32.97
CA MET A 232 -8.74 11.61 33.31
C MET A 232 -7.86 11.41 32.10
N ARG A 233 -6.58 11.75 32.23
CA ARG A 233 -5.56 11.60 31.21
C ARG A 233 -4.29 11.04 31.84
N PRO A 234 -4.15 9.72 31.95
CA PRO A 234 -2.95 9.11 32.46
C PRO A 234 -1.71 9.61 31.70
N ARG A 235 -0.77 10.20 32.41
CA ARG A 235 0.45 10.79 31.86
C ARG A 235 1.62 10.66 32.80
N VAL A 236 2.80 10.59 32.22
CA VAL A 236 4.08 10.72 32.92
C VAL A 236 4.67 12.08 32.58
N SER A 237 5.03 12.85 33.60
CA SER A 237 5.70 14.15 33.44
C SER A 237 7.09 14.06 34.04
N ILE A 238 8.07 14.64 33.37
CA ILE A 238 9.46 14.70 33.86
C ILE A 238 9.69 16.06 34.49
N LYS A 239 10.19 16.07 35.71
CA LYS A 239 10.44 17.27 36.49
C LYS A 239 11.94 17.47 36.71
N ASP A 240 12.32 18.72 36.71
CA ASP A 240 13.67 19.18 37.08
C ASP A 240 13.79 19.24 38.61
N ASP A 241 14.99 19.35 39.14
CA ASP A 241 15.32 19.50 40.57
C ASP A 241 14.54 20.62 41.27
N LYS A 242 13.98 21.56 40.48
CA LYS A 242 13.12 22.68 40.98
C LYS A 242 11.63 22.34 40.96
N GLY A 243 11.22 21.12 40.65
CA GLY A 243 9.83 20.68 40.58
C GLY A 243 9.04 21.20 39.37
N LYS A 244 9.67 21.87 38.42
CA LYS A 244 9.06 22.31 37.16
C LYS A 244 9.17 21.23 36.09
N THR A 245 8.18 21.13 35.21
CA THR A 245 8.24 20.22 34.06
C THR A 245 9.35 20.66 33.13
N VAL A 246 10.25 19.74 32.77
CA VAL A 246 11.35 19.98 31.85
C VAL A 246 10.80 20.34 30.47
N LYS A 247 11.41 21.28 29.79
CA LYS A 247 11.10 21.62 28.39
C LYS A 247 12.01 20.84 27.45
N LEU A 248 11.41 20.20 26.48
CA LEU A 248 12.11 19.51 25.39
C LEU A 248 12.79 20.50 24.45
N LEU A 249 13.70 20.01 23.62
CA LEU A 249 14.37 20.81 22.57
C LEU A 249 13.36 21.46 21.59
N SER A 250 12.17 20.86 21.44
CA SER A 250 11.05 21.38 20.67
C SER A 250 10.31 22.54 21.36
N GLY A 251 10.66 22.91 22.60
CA GLY A 251 9.97 23.93 23.41
C GLY A 251 8.72 23.42 24.13
N LEU A 252 8.29 22.19 23.88
CA LEU A 252 7.16 21.53 24.54
C LEU A 252 7.55 21.05 25.94
N GLU A 253 6.56 20.88 26.82
CA GLU A 253 6.78 20.31 28.14
C GLU A 253 6.91 18.77 28.02
N ALA A 254 7.87 18.18 28.76
CA ALA A 254 8.09 16.74 28.81
C ALA A 254 6.93 16.02 29.52
N ARG A 255 5.82 15.86 28.82
CA ARG A 255 4.60 15.18 29.25
C ARG A 255 4.26 14.08 28.25
N TYR A 256 4.25 12.84 28.71
CA TYR A 256 3.99 11.67 27.90
C TYR A 256 2.64 11.06 28.28
N LEU A 257 1.68 11.10 27.37
CA LEU A 257 0.36 10.50 27.55
C LEU A 257 0.46 8.97 27.40
N LEU A 258 -0.20 8.26 28.31
CA LEU A 258 -0.23 6.81 28.33
C LEU A 258 -1.56 6.30 27.76
N PRO A 259 -1.56 5.49 26.72
CA PRO A 259 -2.76 4.84 26.23
C PRO A 259 -3.18 3.67 27.11
N VAL A 260 -4.43 3.27 26.98
CA VAL A 260 -4.96 2.05 27.61
C VAL A 260 -4.19 0.84 27.09
N GLY A 261 -3.80 -0.06 27.98
CA GLY A 261 -2.99 -1.23 27.65
C GLY A 261 -1.48 -0.99 27.71
N ALA A 262 -1.02 0.23 28.00
CA ALA A 262 0.40 0.50 28.19
C ALA A 262 0.92 -0.12 29.50
N ASN A 263 2.04 -0.83 29.43
CA ASN A 263 2.75 -1.38 30.57
C ASN A 263 3.78 -0.35 31.08
N LEU A 264 3.63 0.11 32.32
CA LEU A 264 4.54 1.06 32.96
C LEU A 264 5.82 0.35 33.41
N ASN A 265 6.97 0.89 32.97
CA ASN A 265 8.29 0.38 33.36
C ASN A 265 8.95 1.20 34.47
N VAL A 266 8.36 2.32 34.85
CA VAL A 266 8.94 3.30 35.79
C VAL A 266 8.03 3.52 37.00
N SER A 267 8.62 3.99 38.11
CA SER A 267 7.92 4.31 39.33
C SER A 267 7.90 5.82 39.59
N GLU A 268 6.91 6.29 40.35
CA GLU A 268 6.87 7.70 40.73
C GLU A 268 8.10 8.07 41.60
N GLY A 269 8.70 9.23 41.34
CA GLY A 269 9.92 9.67 41.99
C GLY A 269 11.23 9.04 41.46
N GLN A 270 11.17 8.17 40.47
CA GLN A 270 12.36 7.58 39.87
C GLN A 270 13.10 8.60 38.98
N GLN A 271 14.42 8.64 39.07
CA GLN A 271 15.26 9.41 38.17
C GLN A 271 15.46 8.66 36.86
N VAL A 272 15.22 9.36 35.75
CA VAL A 272 15.38 8.84 34.39
C VAL A 272 16.35 9.69 33.58
N GLU A 273 17.01 9.06 32.63
CA GLU A 273 17.91 9.68 31.67
C GLU A 273 17.26 9.72 30.27
N PRO A 274 17.72 10.59 29.36
CA PRO A 274 17.27 10.59 27.99
C PRO A 274 17.45 9.20 27.34
N GLY A 275 16.43 8.71 26.60
CA GLY A 275 16.44 7.37 26.00
C GLY A 275 15.84 6.26 26.86
N ASP A 276 15.57 6.51 28.15
CA ASP A 276 14.93 5.51 29.02
C ASP A 276 13.49 5.21 28.59
N VAL A 277 13.08 3.93 28.76
CA VAL A 277 11.72 3.47 28.44
C VAL A 277 10.77 3.74 29.59
N LEU A 278 9.83 4.66 29.40
CA LEU A 278 8.80 5.00 30.38
C LEU A 278 7.69 3.94 30.42
N ALA A 279 7.22 3.54 29.27
CA ALA A 279 6.19 2.52 29.13
C ALA A 279 6.36 1.72 27.82
N LYS A 280 5.81 0.52 27.80
CA LYS A 280 5.78 -0.35 26.61
C LYS A 280 4.32 -0.62 26.23
N ILE A 281 3.97 -0.41 24.98
CA ILE A 281 2.64 -0.72 24.44
C ILE A 281 2.75 -2.04 23.67
N PRO A 282 2.10 -3.12 24.12
CA PRO A 282 2.10 -4.38 23.37
C PRO A 282 1.42 -4.22 22.01
N ARG A 283 2.08 -4.63 20.94
CA ARG A 283 1.47 -4.61 19.59
C ARG A 283 0.33 -5.62 19.42
N GLU A 284 0.29 -6.66 20.24
CA GLU A 284 -0.75 -7.69 20.18
C GLU A 284 -2.15 -7.17 20.58
N THR A 285 -2.25 -6.15 21.42
CA THR A 285 -3.53 -5.59 21.84
C THR A 285 -4.26 -4.81 20.74
N THR A 286 -3.53 -4.34 19.73
CA THR A 286 -4.12 -3.64 18.58
C THR A 286 -4.54 -4.56 17.44
N LYS A 287 -3.96 -5.78 17.37
CA LYS A 287 -4.22 -6.74 16.28
C LYS A 287 -5.38 -7.72 16.55
N THR A 288 -5.83 -7.88 17.80
CA THR A 288 -6.80 -8.94 18.16
C THR A 288 -8.27 -8.50 18.24
N LYS A 289 -8.55 -7.19 18.19
CA LYS A 289 -9.93 -6.73 18.14
C LYS A 289 -10.41 -6.59 16.70
N ASP A 290 -11.16 -7.57 16.22
CA ASP A 290 -11.99 -7.53 14.99
C ASP A 290 -11.25 -7.38 13.64
N ILE A 291 -10.09 -8.03 13.45
CA ILE A 291 -9.59 -8.21 12.09
C ILE A 291 -10.36 -9.40 11.49
N THR A 292 -11.37 -9.11 10.69
CA THR A 292 -11.91 -10.09 9.76
C THR A 292 -10.78 -10.54 8.86
N GLY A 293 -10.22 -11.71 9.12
CA GLY A 293 -9.13 -12.30 8.33
C GLY A 293 -9.68 -13.20 7.22
N GLY A 294 -8.81 -13.66 6.33
CA GLY A 294 -9.16 -14.62 5.30
C GLY A 294 -10.08 -14.07 4.21
N LEU A 295 -10.93 -14.95 3.65
CA LEU A 295 -11.81 -14.65 2.54
C LEU A 295 -12.78 -13.47 2.78
N PRO A 296 -13.42 -13.30 3.96
CA PRO A 296 -14.26 -12.14 4.22
C PRO A 296 -13.53 -10.81 4.03
N ARG A 297 -12.26 -10.73 4.45
CA ARG A 297 -11.45 -9.52 4.27
C ARG A 297 -11.11 -9.26 2.81
N VAL A 298 -10.80 -10.30 2.05
CA VAL A 298 -10.58 -10.19 0.59
C VAL A 298 -11.84 -9.66 -0.10
N ALA A 299 -13.02 -10.18 0.27
CA ALA A 299 -14.29 -9.70 -0.26
C ALA A 299 -14.56 -8.23 0.11
N GLU A 300 -14.26 -7.80 1.34
CA GLU A 300 -14.37 -6.39 1.75
C GLU A 300 -13.47 -5.47 0.92
N LEU A 301 -12.24 -5.89 0.63
CA LEU A 301 -11.29 -5.11 -0.17
C LEU A 301 -11.76 -4.99 -1.62
N PHE A 302 -12.21 -6.08 -2.25
CA PHE A 302 -12.73 -6.04 -3.62
C PHE A 302 -14.07 -5.29 -3.73
N GLU A 303 -14.88 -5.24 -2.66
CA GLU A 303 -16.10 -4.43 -2.62
C GLU A 303 -15.81 -2.96 -2.20
N ALA A 304 -14.56 -2.61 -1.95
CA ALA A 304 -14.15 -1.29 -1.49
C ALA A 304 -14.98 -0.80 -0.29
N ARG A 305 -15.32 -1.72 0.63
CA ARG A 305 -16.13 -1.39 1.80
C ARG A 305 -15.32 -0.58 2.79
N LYS A 306 -15.97 0.41 3.41
CA LYS A 306 -15.36 1.16 4.52
C LYS A 306 -15.14 0.20 5.70
N PRO A 307 -13.92 0.09 6.24
CA PRO A 307 -13.65 -0.74 7.41
C PRO A 307 -14.49 -0.31 8.61
N LYS A 308 -14.88 -1.25 9.47
CA LYS A 308 -15.60 -0.94 10.72
C LYS A 308 -14.74 -0.06 11.64
N GLU A 309 -13.48 -0.42 11.78
CA GLU A 309 -12.47 0.36 12.47
C GLU A 309 -11.50 0.97 11.46
N PHE A 310 -11.84 2.14 10.98
CA PHE A 310 -10.99 2.86 10.03
C PHE A 310 -10.07 3.85 10.76
N ALA A 311 -8.85 3.97 10.25
CA ALA A 311 -7.91 5.00 10.67
C ALA A 311 -8.26 6.32 9.99
N VAL A 312 -8.13 7.41 10.73
CA VAL A 312 -8.11 8.75 10.15
C VAL A 312 -6.71 9.00 9.62
N ILE A 313 -6.59 9.31 8.34
CA ILE A 313 -5.31 9.63 7.69
C ILE A 313 -5.14 11.15 7.57
N SER A 314 -3.88 11.60 7.56
CA SER A 314 -3.58 13.01 7.31
C SER A 314 -3.81 13.35 5.83
N GLU A 315 -4.50 14.45 5.56
CA GLU A 315 -4.68 14.97 4.20
C GLU A 315 -3.55 15.89 3.76
N ILE A 316 -2.83 16.47 4.74
CA ILE A 316 -1.74 17.43 4.51
C ILE A 316 -0.48 16.99 5.25
N GLU A 317 0.65 17.48 4.83
CA GLU A 317 1.90 17.36 5.59
C GLU A 317 2.00 18.47 6.63
N GLY A 318 2.67 18.19 7.74
CA GLY A 318 2.89 19.21 8.76
C GLY A 318 3.19 18.66 10.14
N VAL A 319 3.32 19.57 11.08
CA VAL A 319 3.60 19.29 12.49
C VAL A 319 2.31 19.09 13.26
N VAL A 320 2.25 18.01 14.02
CA VAL A 320 1.10 17.65 14.86
C VAL A 320 1.07 18.47 16.14
N SER A 321 -0.09 19.01 16.48
CA SER A 321 -0.39 19.60 17.78
C SER A 321 -1.75 19.15 18.29
N PHE A 322 -1.95 19.09 19.61
CA PHE A 322 -3.21 18.69 20.19
C PHE A 322 -4.02 19.93 20.65
N GLY A 323 -5.23 20.04 20.14
CA GLY A 323 -6.18 21.08 20.54
C GLY A 323 -7.00 20.70 21.79
N LYS A 324 -7.87 21.62 22.22
CA LYS A 324 -8.84 21.36 23.30
C LYS A 324 -9.86 20.32 22.84
N ASP A 325 -10.15 19.34 23.69
CA ASP A 325 -11.14 18.31 23.39
C ASP A 325 -12.54 18.91 23.25
N THR A 326 -13.28 18.45 22.25
CA THR A 326 -14.63 18.93 21.96
C THR A 326 -15.61 17.75 21.96
N LYS A 327 -16.68 17.84 22.79
CA LYS A 327 -17.79 16.84 22.78
C LYS A 327 -17.35 15.37 22.80
N GLY A 328 -16.37 15.02 23.62
CA GLY A 328 -15.91 13.63 23.74
C GLY A 328 -14.99 13.15 22.60
N LYS A 329 -14.48 14.05 21.76
CA LYS A 329 -13.48 13.77 20.73
C LYS A 329 -12.19 14.53 21.01
N ARG A 330 -11.07 13.90 20.74
CA ARG A 330 -9.75 14.57 20.75
C ARG A 330 -9.55 15.31 19.44
N LYS A 331 -9.07 16.55 19.55
CA LYS A 331 -8.77 17.40 18.42
C LYS A 331 -7.27 17.34 18.13
N VAL A 332 -6.94 16.82 16.96
CA VAL A 332 -5.57 16.81 16.42
C VAL A 332 -5.50 17.88 15.34
N LEU A 333 -4.54 18.78 15.47
CA LEU A 333 -4.28 19.85 14.52
C LEU A 333 -2.99 19.50 13.78
N ILE A 334 -3.01 19.61 12.47
CA ILE A 334 -1.80 19.49 11.65
C ILE A 334 -1.56 20.86 11.03
N THR A 335 -0.41 21.43 11.35
CA THR A 335 -0.01 22.74 10.85
C THR A 335 1.07 22.54 9.79
N PRO A 336 0.78 22.85 8.52
CA PRO A 336 1.78 22.79 7.45
C PRO A 336 2.77 23.95 7.57
N GLU A 337 3.90 23.87 6.89
CA GLU A 337 4.85 25.00 6.79
C GLU A 337 4.26 26.19 6.03
N VAL A 338 3.42 25.90 5.03
CA VAL A 338 2.72 26.91 4.22
C VAL A 338 1.26 26.48 4.06
N GLY A 339 0.31 27.32 4.52
CA GLY A 339 -1.12 27.06 4.39
C GLY A 339 -1.88 27.09 5.70
N GLU A 340 -3.14 26.67 5.68
CA GLU A 340 -4.02 26.65 6.84
C GLU A 340 -3.93 25.30 7.58
N ALA A 341 -3.95 25.37 8.92
CA ALA A 341 -3.97 24.19 9.76
C ALA A 341 -5.28 23.41 9.59
N ARG A 342 -5.19 22.08 9.45
CA ARG A 342 -6.35 21.20 9.41
C ARG A 342 -6.62 20.52 10.74
N GLU A 343 -7.90 20.38 11.05
CA GLU A 343 -8.39 19.81 12.30
C GLU A 343 -8.98 18.42 12.06
N TYR A 344 -8.49 17.45 12.84
CA TYR A 344 -8.99 16.08 12.82
C TYR A 344 -9.61 15.73 14.18
N LEU A 345 -10.84 15.19 14.16
CA LEU A 345 -11.56 14.81 15.36
C LEU A 345 -11.52 13.30 15.56
N ILE A 346 -10.72 12.84 16.50
CA ILE A 346 -10.54 11.43 16.84
C ILE A 346 -11.42 11.09 18.05
N ALA A 347 -12.18 9.98 17.94
CA ALA A 347 -13.03 9.52 19.03
C ALA A 347 -12.18 9.14 20.26
N ARG A 348 -12.65 9.44 21.47
CA ARG A 348 -12.05 8.95 22.73
C ARG A 348 -12.06 7.42 22.73
N GLY A 349 -11.06 6.80 23.31
CA GLY A 349 -10.90 5.35 23.34
C GLY A 349 -10.18 4.75 22.12
N LYS A 350 -9.91 5.55 21.08
CA LYS A 350 -9.00 5.15 20.01
C LYS A 350 -7.57 5.60 20.33
N HIS A 351 -6.63 4.70 20.08
CA HIS A 351 -5.21 5.00 20.26
C HIS A 351 -4.72 5.95 19.16
N ILE A 352 -4.14 7.08 19.59
CA ILE A 352 -3.52 8.04 18.67
C ILE A 352 -2.09 7.61 18.45
N SER A 353 -1.74 7.35 17.19
CA SER A 353 -0.42 6.87 16.81
C SER A 353 0.64 7.96 16.77
N VAL A 354 0.24 9.23 16.66
CA VAL A 354 1.15 10.38 16.53
C VAL A 354 1.30 11.12 17.86
N ARG A 355 2.43 11.83 18.04
CA ARG A 355 2.74 12.62 19.23
C ARG A 355 2.73 14.11 18.91
N GLU A 356 2.67 14.92 19.95
CA GLU A 356 2.81 16.36 19.81
C GLU A 356 4.22 16.73 19.32
N GLY A 357 4.28 17.50 18.24
CA GLY A 357 5.55 17.86 17.60
C GLY A 357 6.04 16.88 16.51
N ASP A 358 5.36 15.76 16.30
CA ASP A 358 5.70 14.84 15.19
C ASP A 358 5.39 15.49 13.83
N TYR A 359 6.26 15.25 12.85
CA TYR A 359 6.00 15.61 11.46
C TYR A 359 5.32 14.45 10.75
N VAL A 360 4.17 14.70 10.15
CA VAL A 360 3.32 13.71 9.45
C VAL A 360 3.32 13.99 7.97
N ARG A 361 3.38 12.93 7.16
CA ARG A 361 3.23 13.02 5.69
C ARG A 361 1.76 12.82 5.28
N PRO A 362 1.35 13.29 4.08
CA PRO A 362 0.02 12.99 3.56
C PRO A 362 -0.22 11.49 3.46
N GLY A 363 -1.40 11.03 3.88
CA GLY A 363 -1.75 9.60 3.89
C GLY A 363 -1.28 8.82 5.12
N GLU A 364 -0.51 9.40 6.03
CA GLU A 364 -0.07 8.75 7.27
C GLU A 364 -1.23 8.62 8.26
N PRO A 365 -1.43 7.44 8.89
CA PRO A 365 -2.50 7.24 9.85
C PRO A 365 -2.21 7.97 11.16
N LEU A 366 -3.17 8.76 11.63
CA LEU A 366 -3.11 9.50 12.89
C LEU A 366 -3.54 8.63 14.09
N MET A 367 -4.28 7.57 13.84
CA MET A 367 -4.77 6.63 14.85
C MET A 367 -4.71 5.20 14.33
N ASP A 368 -4.77 4.25 15.25
CA ASP A 368 -4.82 2.83 14.90
C ASP A 368 -6.11 2.47 14.17
N GLY A 369 -5.98 1.61 13.18
CA GLY A 369 -7.09 1.11 12.36
C GLY A 369 -6.65 0.80 10.93
N SER A 370 -7.55 0.23 10.15
CA SER A 370 -7.32 -0.02 8.73
C SER A 370 -7.57 1.26 7.93
N SER A 371 -6.68 1.60 7.01
CA SER A 371 -6.88 2.74 6.12
C SER A 371 -8.10 2.51 5.22
N ASN A 372 -8.94 3.54 5.08
CA ASN A 372 -10.09 3.50 4.18
C ASN A 372 -9.62 3.72 2.73
N PRO A 373 -9.89 2.80 1.78
CA PRO A 373 -9.46 2.95 0.40
C PRO A 373 -9.92 4.25 -0.28
N HIS A 374 -11.12 4.74 0.07
CA HIS A 374 -11.64 5.99 -0.48
C HIS A 374 -10.86 7.22 -0.03
N ASP A 375 -10.39 7.24 1.22
CA ASP A 375 -9.59 8.33 1.76
C ASP A 375 -8.18 8.31 1.13
N ILE A 376 -7.60 7.11 0.95
CA ILE A 376 -6.33 6.92 0.23
C ILE A 376 -6.44 7.48 -1.20
N LEU A 377 -7.54 7.18 -1.91
CA LEU A 377 -7.77 7.71 -3.26
C LEU A 377 -7.81 9.23 -3.28
N GLY A 378 -8.48 9.84 -2.29
CA GLY A 378 -8.63 11.29 -2.20
C GLY A 378 -7.33 12.03 -1.87
N VAL A 379 -6.46 11.42 -1.08
CA VAL A 379 -5.22 12.05 -0.58
C VAL A 379 -4.00 11.69 -1.41
N LEU A 380 -3.78 10.40 -1.65
CA LEU A 380 -2.57 9.88 -2.30
C LEU A 380 -2.74 9.58 -3.79
N GLY A 381 -4.00 9.53 -4.27
CA GLY A 381 -4.31 9.29 -5.67
C GLY A 381 -4.38 7.81 -6.06
N GLU A 382 -4.62 7.56 -7.36
CA GLU A 382 -4.88 6.22 -7.91
C GLU A 382 -3.69 5.27 -7.81
N ARG A 383 -2.47 5.78 -7.97
CA ARG A 383 -1.26 4.95 -7.99
C ARG A 383 -1.01 4.28 -6.64
N GLU A 384 -1.03 5.07 -5.56
CA GLU A 384 -0.80 4.56 -4.21
C GLU A 384 -1.98 3.72 -3.72
N LEU A 385 -3.23 4.07 -4.08
CA LEU A 385 -4.38 3.23 -3.81
C LEU A 385 -4.23 1.85 -4.46
N SER A 386 -3.86 1.80 -5.74
CA SER A 386 -3.69 0.54 -6.47
C SER A 386 -2.66 -0.37 -5.81
N LYS A 387 -1.51 0.21 -5.45
CA LYS A 387 -0.45 -0.49 -4.73
C LYS A 387 -0.94 -1.01 -3.39
N SER A 388 -1.57 -0.14 -2.58
CA SER A 388 -2.11 -0.50 -1.27
C SER A 388 -3.13 -1.64 -1.34
N LEU A 389 -4.03 -1.64 -2.35
CA LEU A 389 -5.01 -2.71 -2.54
C LEU A 389 -4.34 -4.03 -2.94
N VAL A 390 -3.39 -4.00 -3.88
CA VAL A 390 -2.66 -5.20 -4.30
C VAL A 390 -1.89 -5.79 -3.12
N ASP A 391 -1.16 -4.96 -2.38
CA ASP A 391 -0.36 -5.38 -1.23
C ASP A 391 -1.24 -5.97 -0.12
N ALA A 392 -2.37 -5.32 0.21
CA ALA A 392 -3.30 -5.79 1.24
C ALA A 392 -3.94 -7.14 0.87
N ILE A 393 -4.32 -7.34 -0.39
CA ILE A 393 -4.88 -8.60 -0.87
C ILE A 393 -3.80 -9.70 -0.88
N GLN A 394 -2.61 -9.39 -1.38
CA GLN A 394 -1.48 -10.32 -1.41
C GLN A 394 -1.05 -10.76 0.00
N GLU A 395 -1.05 -9.85 0.97
CA GLU A 395 -0.73 -10.18 2.35
C GLU A 395 -1.65 -11.28 2.89
N ILE A 396 -2.97 -11.18 2.64
CA ILE A 396 -3.93 -12.18 3.09
C ILE A 396 -3.65 -13.55 2.46
N TYR A 397 -3.39 -13.59 1.14
CA TYR A 397 -3.08 -14.86 0.46
C TYR A 397 -1.74 -15.45 0.89
N ARG A 398 -0.70 -14.61 1.05
CA ARG A 398 0.62 -15.04 1.52
C ARG A 398 0.58 -15.61 2.94
N LEU A 399 -0.20 -15.00 3.84
CA LEU A 399 -0.40 -15.51 5.20
C LEU A 399 -1.02 -16.91 5.22
N GLN A 400 -1.79 -17.27 4.19
CA GLN A 400 -2.37 -18.59 4.02
C GLN A 400 -1.47 -19.56 3.20
N GLY A 401 -0.27 -19.12 2.81
CA GLY A 401 0.65 -19.90 1.99
C GLY A 401 0.28 -20.02 0.52
N VAL A 402 -0.70 -19.25 0.06
CA VAL A 402 -1.16 -19.24 -1.33
C VAL A 402 -0.36 -18.19 -2.12
N ARG A 403 0.18 -18.58 -3.28
CA ARG A 403 0.91 -17.70 -4.17
C ARG A 403 0.07 -17.36 -5.39
N ILE A 404 -0.35 -16.10 -5.49
CA ILE A 404 -1.06 -15.56 -6.66
C ILE A 404 -0.16 -14.50 -7.30
N HIS A 405 -0.09 -14.48 -8.62
CA HIS A 405 0.67 -13.44 -9.31
C HIS A 405 -0.10 -12.10 -9.26
N ASP A 406 0.61 -11.00 -8.98
CA ASP A 406 0.02 -9.66 -8.79
C ASP A 406 -0.82 -9.21 -9.99
N LYS A 407 -0.44 -9.61 -11.24
CA LYS A 407 -1.18 -9.22 -12.45
C LYS A 407 -2.67 -9.57 -12.40
N HIS A 408 -3.04 -10.68 -11.78
CA HIS A 408 -4.45 -11.10 -11.66
C HIS A 408 -5.26 -10.15 -10.78
N ILE A 409 -4.64 -9.70 -9.68
CA ILE A 409 -5.25 -8.70 -8.79
C ILE A 409 -5.29 -7.34 -9.48
N GLU A 410 -4.21 -6.96 -10.17
CA GLU A 410 -4.14 -5.70 -10.93
C GLU A 410 -5.23 -5.58 -12.00
N VAL A 411 -5.55 -6.67 -12.71
CA VAL A 411 -6.65 -6.72 -13.69
C VAL A 411 -7.97 -6.35 -13.05
N ILE A 412 -8.27 -6.89 -11.87
CA ILE A 412 -9.52 -6.60 -11.16
C ILE A 412 -9.52 -5.17 -10.60
N VAL A 413 -8.45 -4.75 -9.94
CA VAL A 413 -8.31 -3.39 -9.37
C VAL A 413 -8.44 -2.33 -10.46
N ARG A 414 -7.90 -2.56 -11.66
CA ARG A 414 -8.10 -1.67 -12.82
C ARG A 414 -9.57 -1.49 -13.17
N GLN A 415 -10.38 -2.55 -13.13
CA GLN A 415 -11.83 -2.45 -13.38
C GLN A 415 -12.56 -1.68 -12.28
N MET A 416 -12.10 -1.74 -11.03
CA MET A 416 -12.67 -0.97 -9.92
C MET A 416 -12.46 0.53 -10.06
N MET A 417 -11.40 0.97 -10.78
CA MET A 417 -11.03 2.38 -10.98
C MET A 417 -11.29 2.89 -12.41
N ARG A 418 -12.15 2.23 -13.15
CA ARG A 418 -12.41 2.55 -14.55
C ARG A 418 -13.24 3.82 -14.75
N ARG A 419 -13.97 4.28 -13.73
CA ARG A 419 -14.88 5.40 -13.80
C ARG A 419 -14.41 6.63 -13.04
N VAL A 420 -14.87 7.79 -13.53
CA VAL A 420 -14.66 9.08 -12.90
C VAL A 420 -16.01 9.75 -12.62
N LEU A 421 -16.05 10.58 -11.60
CA LEU A 421 -17.21 11.39 -11.23
C LEU A 421 -16.98 12.82 -11.73
N VAL A 422 -17.84 13.32 -12.61
CA VAL A 422 -17.75 14.69 -13.12
C VAL A 422 -18.10 15.68 -12.01
N THR A 423 -17.19 16.60 -11.72
CA THR A 423 -17.35 17.66 -10.70
C THR A 423 -17.59 19.02 -11.32
N GLY A 424 -16.95 19.29 -12.45
CA GLY A 424 -17.12 20.50 -13.26
C GLY A 424 -17.41 20.14 -14.71
N VAL A 425 -18.38 20.80 -15.31
CA VAL A 425 -18.85 20.44 -16.67
C VAL A 425 -18.02 21.12 -17.75
N GLY A 426 -17.52 22.34 -17.49
CA GLY A 426 -16.91 23.16 -18.53
C GLY A 426 -17.85 23.32 -19.72
N ASP A 427 -17.32 23.24 -20.94
CA ASP A 427 -18.08 23.29 -22.20
C ASP A 427 -18.39 21.88 -22.76
N SER A 428 -18.36 20.84 -21.88
CA SER A 428 -18.65 19.46 -22.27
C SER A 428 -20.14 19.13 -22.20
N ASN A 429 -20.54 18.01 -22.83
CA ASN A 429 -21.91 17.49 -22.82
C ASN A 429 -22.24 16.66 -21.57
N PHE A 430 -21.39 16.66 -20.54
CA PHE A 430 -21.62 15.91 -19.30
C PHE A 430 -22.55 16.63 -18.33
N LEU A 431 -23.07 15.87 -17.36
CA LEU A 431 -23.83 16.42 -16.25
C LEU A 431 -22.99 16.37 -14.96
N VAL A 432 -23.17 17.37 -14.09
CA VAL A 432 -22.54 17.37 -12.77
C VAL A 432 -23.00 16.16 -11.96
N GLY A 433 -22.05 15.38 -11.42
CA GLY A 433 -22.33 14.15 -10.67
C GLY A 433 -22.54 12.91 -11.55
N GLU A 434 -22.37 13.02 -12.86
CA GLU A 434 -22.42 11.86 -13.76
C GLU A 434 -21.17 10.98 -13.58
N GLN A 435 -21.39 9.65 -13.61
CA GLN A 435 -20.31 8.66 -13.55
C GLN A 435 -19.98 8.19 -14.95
N VAL A 436 -18.86 8.66 -15.48
CA VAL A 436 -18.43 8.41 -16.87
C VAL A 436 -17.20 7.50 -16.87
N GLU A 437 -17.04 6.70 -17.93
CA GLU A 437 -15.81 5.95 -18.13
C GLU A 437 -14.63 6.88 -18.44
N LYS A 438 -13.47 6.57 -17.85
CA LYS A 438 -12.26 7.41 -17.93
C LYS A 438 -11.83 7.71 -19.38
N TRP A 439 -11.93 6.72 -20.29
CA TRP A 439 -11.58 6.93 -21.68
C TRP A 439 -12.54 7.88 -22.40
N ARG A 440 -13.86 7.80 -22.13
CA ARG A 440 -14.87 8.70 -22.69
C ARG A 440 -14.71 10.12 -22.18
N PHE A 441 -14.35 10.25 -20.90
CA PHE A 441 -14.04 11.54 -20.31
C PHE A 441 -12.80 12.17 -20.97
N GLN A 442 -11.76 11.39 -21.22
CA GLN A 442 -10.54 11.86 -21.91
C GLN A 442 -10.83 12.30 -23.35
N GLU A 443 -11.59 11.49 -24.11
CA GLU A 443 -11.96 11.81 -25.48
C GLU A 443 -12.78 13.10 -25.58
N GLU A 444 -13.71 13.30 -24.67
CA GLU A 444 -14.51 14.54 -24.61
C GLU A 444 -13.65 15.73 -24.18
N THR A 445 -12.73 15.54 -23.24
CA THR A 445 -11.78 16.57 -22.83
C THR A 445 -10.89 17.01 -23.99
N GLU A 446 -10.35 16.05 -24.77
CA GLU A 446 -9.55 16.33 -25.96
C GLU A 446 -10.36 17.07 -27.03
N ARG A 447 -11.63 16.71 -27.21
CA ARG A 447 -12.55 17.40 -28.14
C ARG A 447 -12.76 18.86 -27.74
N VAL A 448 -13.12 19.09 -26.45
CA VAL A 448 -13.37 20.46 -25.94
C VAL A 448 -12.12 21.33 -26.02
N LEU A 449 -10.95 20.76 -25.73
CA LEU A 449 -9.67 21.46 -25.86
C LEU A 449 -9.35 21.79 -27.33
N ALA A 450 -9.64 20.90 -28.28
CA ALA A 450 -9.46 21.15 -29.70
C ALA A 450 -10.38 22.27 -30.21
N ASP A 451 -11.60 22.38 -29.65
CA ASP A 451 -12.56 23.44 -29.94
C ASP A 451 -12.23 24.76 -29.20
N GLY A 452 -11.18 24.78 -28.35
CA GLY A 452 -10.74 25.97 -27.59
C GLY A 452 -11.64 26.31 -26.40
N GLY A 453 -12.46 25.38 -25.93
CA GLY A 453 -13.35 25.53 -24.78
C GLY A 453 -12.67 25.19 -23.43
N THR A 454 -13.41 25.38 -22.34
CA THR A 454 -12.98 25.00 -20.98
C THR A 454 -13.17 23.50 -20.77
N PRO A 455 -12.11 22.74 -20.38
CA PRO A 455 -12.22 21.30 -20.17
C PRO A 455 -13.07 20.96 -18.94
N PRO A 456 -13.76 19.79 -18.94
CA PRO A 456 -14.47 19.32 -17.77
C PRO A 456 -13.51 18.86 -16.67
N GLU A 457 -13.96 18.94 -15.42
CA GLU A 457 -13.23 18.45 -14.24
C GLU A 457 -13.89 17.18 -13.70
N ALA A 458 -13.08 16.22 -13.27
CA ALA A 458 -13.58 14.99 -12.66
C ALA A 458 -12.68 14.51 -11.53
N LYS A 459 -13.29 13.76 -10.60
CA LYS A 459 -12.59 13.03 -9.54
C LYS A 459 -12.60 11.54 -9.83
N SER A 460 -11.48 10.88 -9.61
CA SER A 460 -11.38 9.43 -9.72
C SER A 460 -12.32 8.75 -8.74
N LEU A 461 -13.01 7.71 -9.19
CA LEU A 461 -13.99 6.97 -8.41
C LEU A 461 -13.55 5.53 -8.22
N LEU A 462 -13.50 5.09 -6.95
CA LEU A 462 -13.30 3.68 -6.62
C LEU A 462 -14.66 3.01 -6.44
N MET A 463 -14.90 1.93 -7.19
CA MET A 463 -16.12 1.14 -7.10
C MET A 463 -15.80 -0.28 -6.66
N GLY A 464 -16.65 -0.87 -5.81
CA GLY A 464 -16.61 -2.31 -5.55
C GLY A 464 -16.93 -3.12 -6.82
N ILE A 465 -16.47 -4.37 -6.87
CA ILE A 465 -16.65 -5.25 -8.04
C ILE A 465 -18.11 -5.44 -8.42
N THR A 466 -19.00 -5.57 -7.42
CA THR A 466 -20.44 -5.70 -7.65
C THR A 466 -21.00 -4.46 -8.35
N LYS A 467 -20.69 -3.28 -7.85
CA LYS A 467 -21.14 -2.01 -8.44
C LYS A 467 -20.52 -1.76 -9.82
N ALA A 468 -19.25 -2.10 -10.00
CA ALA A 468 -18.56 -2.02 -11.27
C ALA A 468 -19.21 -2.93 -12.33
N SER A 469 -19.63 -4.14 -11.93
CA SER A 469 -20.31 -5.10 -12.82
C SER A 469 -21.72 -4.66 -13.24
N LEU A 470 -22.45 -3.94 -12.36
CA LEU A 470 -23.78 -3.41 -12.66
C LEU A 470 -23.72 -2.14 -13.52
N SER A 471 -22.64 -1.40 -13.45
CA SER A 471 -22.45 -0.14 -14.18
C SER A 471 -21.74 -0.31 -15.54
N THR A 472 -21.74 -1.50 -16.12
CA THR A 472 -21.17 -1.76 -17.46
C THR A 472 -22.05 -1.16 -18.57
N ASP A 473 -21.45 -0.91 -19.74
CA ASP A 473 -22.18 -0.41 -20.92
C ASP A 473 -23.20 -1.43 -21.44
N SER A 474 -22.89 -2.74 -21.30
CA SER A 474 -23.81 -3.82 -21.68
C SER A 474 -24.89 -4.01 -20.62
N PHE A 475 -26.12 -3.65 -20.95
CA PHE A 475 -27.26 -3.88 -20.06
C PHE A 475 -27.63 -5.38 -19.95
N ILE A 476 -27.34 -6.19 -20.99
CA ILE A 476 -27.55 -7.64 -20.98
C ILE A 476 -26.64 -8.27 -19.93
N SER A 477 -25.36 -7.91 -19.91
CA SER A 477 -24.41 -8.39 -18.93
C SER A 477 -24.79 -7.98 -17.51
N ALA A 478 -25.17 -6.74 -17.29
CA ALA A 478 -25.59 -6.21 -16.00
C ALA A 478 -26.89 -6.91 -15.50
N ALA A 479 -27.92 -7.02 -16.34
CA ALA A 479 -29.20 -7.65 -16.00
C ALA A 479 -29.06 -9.14 -15.64
N SER A 480 -28.10 -9.83 -16.27
CA SER A 480 -27.83 -11.25 -15.96
C SER A 480 -27.08 -11.48 -14.66
N PHE A 481 -26.57 -10.44 -14.02
CA PHE A 481 -25.84 -10.53 -12.77
C PHE A 481 -26.73 -10.30 -11.54
N GLN A 482 -27.30 -9.12 -11.39
CA GLN A 482 -28.21 -8.75 -10.29
C GLN A 482 -29.17 -7.63 -10.72
N GLU A 483 -30.21 -7.36 -9.94
CA GLU A 483 -31.19 -6.26 -10.16
C GLU A 483 -31.81 -6.27 -11.57
N THR A 484 -32.16 -7.44 -12.09
CA THR A 484 -32.60 -7.67 -13.48
C THR A 484 -33.70 -6.70 -13.92
N THR A 485 -34.76 -6.57 -13.14
CA THR A 485 -35.90 -5.69 -13.45
C THR A 485 -35.50 -4.22 -13.51
N LYS A 486 -34.71 -3.75 -12.54
CA LYS A 486 -34.26 -2.36 -12.48
C LYS A 486 -33.37 -2.00 -13.68
N VAL A 487 -32.39 -2.86 -13.98
CA VAL A 487 -31.44 -2.65 -15.09
C VAL A 487 -32.17 -2.64 -16.44
N LEU A 488 -33.09 -3.60 -16.67
CA LEU A 488 -33.87 -3.65 -17.93
C LEU A 488 -34.82 -2.47 -18.08
N THR A 489 -35.49 -2.07 -17.00
CA THR A 489 -36.37 -0.89 -17.02
C THR A 489 -35.58 0.39 -17.33
N GLU A 490 -34.44 0.59 -16.68
CA GLU A 490 -33.57 1.73 -16.93
C GLU A 490 -33.00 1.73 -18.35
N ALA A 491 -32.59 0.57 -18.85
CA ALA A 491 -32.14 0.43 -20.24
C ALA A 491 -33.23 0.73 -21.27
N ALA A 492 -34.47 0.29 -21.00
CA ALA A 492 -35.60 0.56 -21.85
C ALA A 492 -35.98 2.05 -21.88
N ILE A 493 -36.01 2.71 -20.70
CA ILE A 493 -36.31 4.15 -20.60
C ILE A 493 -35.25 4.98 -21.34
N ASN A 494 -33.99 4.62 -21.20
CA ASN A 494 -32.85 5.35 -21.81
C ASN A 494 -32.61 4.93 -23.29
N GLY A 495 -33.36 3.99 -23.85
CA GLY A 495 -33.14 3.49 -25.21
C GLY A 495 -31.75 2.93 -25.45
N LYS A 496 -31.13 2.26 -24.46
CA LYS A 496 -29.76 1.75 -24.56
C LYS A 496 -29.61 0.68 -25.63
N VAL A 497 -28.54 0.75 -26.39
CA VAL A 497 -28.16 -0.26 -27.40
C VAL A 497 -26.95 -1.04 -26.88
N ASP A 498 -27.06 -2.36 -26.90
CA ASP A 498 -25.94 -3.23 -26.55
C ASP A 498 -25.18 -3.67 -27.80
N HIS A 499 -23.91 -3.34 -27.86
CA HIS A 499 -23.06 -3.66 -29.02
C HIS A 499 -22.41 -5.06 -28.97
N LEU A 500 -22.75 -5.88 -27.96
CA LEU A 500 -22.28 -7.27 -27.79
C LEU A 500 -20.74 -7.41 -27.86
N LEU A 501 -20.03 -6.56 -27.13
CA LEU A 501 -18.58 -6.44 -27.23
C LEU A 501 -17.82 -7.26 -26.18
N GLY A 502 -18.50 -7.70 -25.12
CA GLY A 502 -17.93 -8.51 -24.06
C GLY A 502 -18.17 -10.00 -24.25
N LEU A 503 -17.73 -10.79 -23.26
CA LEU A 503 -17.87 -12.24 -23.32
C LEU A 503 -19.29 -12.70 -22.97
N LYS A 504 -19.86 -12.16 -21.88
CA LYS A 504 -21.07 -12.64 -21.25
C LYS A 504 -22.32 -12.43 -22.13
N GLU A 505 -22.47 -11.26 -22.72
CA GLU A 505 -23.55 -10.95 -23.64
C GLU A 505 -23.53 -11.81 -24.90
N ASN A 506 -22.34 -12.12 -25.45
CA ASN A 506 -22.22 -13.03 -26.60
C ASN A 506 -22.60 -14.46 -26.24
N VAL A 507 -22.22 -14.94 -25.03
CA VAL A 507 -22.63 -16.26 -24.53
C VAL A 507 -24.16 -16.35 -24.42
N ILE A 508 -24.79 -15.32 -23.83
CA ILE A 508 -26.24 -15.27 -23.66
C ILE A 508 -26.96 -15.28 -25.02
N MET A 509 -26.43 -14.55 -25.99
CA MET A 509 -27.00 -14.48 -27.35
C MET A 509 -26.63 -15.67 -28.22
N GLY A 510 -25.87 -16.64 -27.73
CA GLY A 510 -25.44 -17.83 -28.48
C GLY A 510 -24.44 -17.55 -29.59
N ARG A 511 -23.71 -16.44 -29.52
CA ARG A 511 -22.64 -16.09 -30.48
C ARG A 511 -21.27 -16.55 -29.98
N LEU A 512 -20.31 -16.63 -30.90
CA LEU A 512 -18.92 -16.84 -30.54
C LEU A 512 -18.43 -15.69 -29.65
N ILE A 513 -17.76 -16.03 -28.56
CA ILE A 513 -17.17 -15.03 -27.67
C ILE A 513 -15.98 -14.35 -28.37
N PRO A 514 -15.71 -13.07 -28.12
CA PRO A 514 -14.56 -12.36 -28.68
C PRO A 514 -13.25 -12.75 -27.95
N ALA A 515 -13.01 -14.06 -27.79
CA ALA A 515 -11.85 -14.65 -27.17
C ALA A 515 -11.50 -15.98 -27.86
N GLY A 516 -10.23 -16.39 -27.79
CA GLY A 516 -9.76 -17.61 -28.44
C GLY A 516 -10.04 -17.61 -29.94
N THR A 517 -10.68 -18.66 -30.45
CA THR A 517 -11.01 -18.81 -31.87
C THR A 517 -12.10 -17.86 -32.37
N GLY A 518 -12.82 -17.18 -31.47
CA GLY A 518 -13.82 -16.17 -31.82
C GLY A 518 -13.25 -14.77 -32.04
N THR A 519 -11.95 -14.57 -31.94
CA THR A 519 -11.31 -13.28 -32.25
C THR A 519 -11.32 -13.00 -33.75
N PRO A 520 -11.36 -11.73 -34.16
CA PRO A 520 -11.35 -11.35 -35.59
C PRO A 520 -10.18 -11.96 -36.36
N THR A 521 -9.04 -12.17 -35.72
CA THR A 521 -7.84 -12.79 -36.30
C THR A 521 -8.10 -14.20 -36.81
N TYR A 522 -8.90 -14.99 -36.06
CA TYR A 522 -9.21 -16.37 -36.44
C TYR A 522 -10.47 -16.46 -37.34
N THR A 523 -11.44 -15.57 -37.15
CA THR A 523 -12.66 -15.57 -37.97
C THR A 523 -12.41 -15.15 -39.42
N GLN A 524 -11.30 -14.46 -39.68
CA GLN A 524 -10.88 -14.06 -41.03
C GLN A 524 -10.02 -15.12 -41.73
N LEU A 525 -9.61 -16.19 -41.02
CA LEU A 525 -8.84 -17.29 -41.63
C LEU A 525 -9.77 -18.13 -42.52
N THR A 526 -9.45 -18.21 -43.79
CA THR A 526 -10.06 -19.12 -44.74
C THR A 526 -9.13 -20.30 -44.99
N ALA A 527 -9.66 -21.53 -44.94
CA ALA A 527 -8.91 -22.70 -45.35
C ALA A 527 -8.72 -22.67 -46.86
N GLY A 528 -7.50 -22.42 -47.34
CA GLY A 528 -7.12 -22.57 -48.73
C GLY A 528 -6.37 -23.87 -48.93
N SER A 529 -6.55 -24.53 -50.07
CA SER A 529 -5.65 -25.57 -50.51
C SER A 529 -4.24 -24.95 -50.69
N PRO A 530 -3.15 -25.54 -50.22
CA PRO A 530 -1.84 -25.01 -50.53
C PRO A 530 -1.73 -24.99 -52.08
N GLU A 531 -1.71 -23.79 -52.66
CA GLU A 531 -1.28 -23.66 -54.05
C GLU A 531 0.11 -24.24 -54.10
N VAL A 532 0.28 -25.30 -54.89
CA VAL A 532 1.59 -25.83 -55.26
C VAL A 532 2.27 -24.67 -55.95
N LEU A 533 3.14 -23.97 -55.21
CA LEU A 533 4.00 -22.98 -55.84
C LEU A 533 4.75 -23.72 -56.96
N PRO A 534 4.67 -23.27 -58.24
CA PRO A 534 5.43 -23.91 -59.29
C PRO A 534 6.89 -23.93 -58.83
N GLU A 535 7.50 -25.14 -58.84
CA GLU A 535 8.93 -25.28 -58.58
C GLU A 535 9.65 -24.31 -59.51
N GLU A 536 10.32 -23.31 -58.97
CA GLU A 536 11.18 -22.46 -59.76
C GLU A 536 12.21 -23.39 -60.46
N PRO A 537 12.31 -23.34 -61.78
CA PRO A 537 13.27 -24.20 -62.50
C PRO A 537 14.67 -23.86 -61.96
N LEU A 538 15.31 -24.85 -61.40
CA LEU A 538 16.71 -24.75 -60.95
C LEU A 538 17.56 -24.08 -62.06
N PRO A 539 18.31 -23.04 -61.70
CA PRO A 539 19.16 -22.38 -62.72
C PRO A 539 20.08 -23.38 -63.34
N ILE A 540 20.08 -23.40 -64.67
CA ILE A 540 20.78 -24.35 -65.56
C ILE A 540 22.30 -24.50 -65.27
N SER A 541 22.85 -23.59 -64.45
CA SER A 541 24.25 -23.64 -63.98
C SER A 541 24.57 -24.74 -62.96
N GLN A 542 23.58 -25.41 -62.36
CA GLN A 542 23.83 -26.50 -61.40
C GLN A 542 23.66 -27.94 -61.97
N VAL A 543 23.32 -28.08 -63.27
CA VAL A 543 23.09 -29.39 -63.89
C VAL A 543 24.36 -29.89 -64.63
N ILE A 544 25.46 -29.16 -64.61
CA ILE A 544 26.69 -29.53 -65.38
C ILE A 544 27.82 -30.09 -64.47
N GLU A 545 27.60 -30.22 -63.17
CA GLU A 545 28.61 -30.81 -62.25
C GLU A 545 28.06 -32.01 -61.43
N ALA A 546 27.37 -32.95 -62.07
CA ALA A 546 27.07 -34.25 -61.48
C ALA A 546 27.39 -35.37 -62.47
#